data_0b2004a156d9f09616a80685c3fa79ea
#
_entry.id   0b2004a156d9f09616a80685c3fa79ea
#
_cell.length_a   1.000
_cell.length_b   1.000
_cell.length_c   1.000
_cell.angle_alpha   90.00
_cell.angle_beta   90.00
_cell.angle_gamma   90.00
#
_symmetry.space_group_name_H-M   'P 1'
#
loop_
_entity.id
_entity.type
_entity.pdbx_description
1 polymer ?
#
loop_
_entity_poly.entity_id
_entity_poly.type
_entity_poly.pdbx_seq_one_letter_code
_entity_poly.pdbx_strand_id
1 'polypeptide(L)'
;MNKVRFFLVLVSLYTMVSFSQQEKGIIGSNNWLTGWSAFKPNKFDYSETTKILIGKISSNFTLTNANVYLLQGKVYVTNNAVLTIEPGTVIRGDFESSGTLIMTKGTKLIAEGTNNNPIVFTSNKPIGERKPGDWGGIVMIGDAPINSFGGTSNLDLDLDVEYRAYGGANIKNDAGILKNVRIEFAGKAAEGFPNFNGLTLAGIGSTTKIDFVQVSYSINNSFYVLGGGMNLNNLVSYKCKLDDFEFTQGTQCNLSNSIAIRNAFLVSNITGSRCMEISSFIKKENTDFSKKLTNVIASNITLVNESDDGTGNSGLIREAIKINNNASFTLKNSVISGFSPAVIFNSLIEIKDENLRNIGMLGVFINNCKGNIMTELGGVFNDDLEAYYSNPNFNNLTAQSPAIEVFLEHKNEKTPDYRLKINKIN
;
A
#
# COMPACT_ATOMS: atom_id res chain seq x y z
N MET A 1 25.84 -23.92 -53.46
CA MET A 1 24.58 -23.86 -52.68
C MET A 1 24.72 -23.92 -51.15
N ASN A 2 25.79 -24.47 -50.59
CA ASN A 2 25.96 -24.66 -49.15
C ASN A 2 26.48 -23.43 -48.36
N LYS A 3 27.15 -22.49 -49.00
CA LYS A 3 27.70 -21.28 -48.34
C LYS A 3 26.61 -20.21 -48.04
N VAL A 4 25.56 -20.12 -48.86
CA VAL A 4 24.46 -19.16 -48.68
C VAL A 4 23.53 -19.61 -47.55
N ARG A 5 23.32 -20.93 -47.37
CA ARG A 5 22.53 -21.46 -46.27
C ARG A 5 23.20 -21.28 -44.90
N PHE A 6 24.51 -21.32 -44.84
CA PHE A 6 25.27 -21.09 -43.59
C PHE A 6 25.21 -19.61 -43.16
N PHE A 7 25.21 -18.68 -44.10
CA PHE A 7 25.10 -17.27 -43.83
C PHE A 7 23.69 -16.86 -43.33
N LEU A 8 22.64 -17.48 -43.85
CA LEU A 8 21.27 -17.27 -43.41
C LEU A 8 20.98 -17.79 -41.97
N VAL A 9 21.63 -18.88 -41.58
CA VAL A 9 21.52 -19.40 -40.19
C VAL A 9 22.29 -18.53 -39.20
N LEU A 10 23.43 -17.94 -39.61
CA LEU A 10 24.18 -17.02 -38.75
C LEU A 10 23.44 -15.67 -38.55
N VAL A 11 22.75 -15.17 -39.58
CA VAL A 11 21.95 -13.94 -39.48
C VAL A 11 20.71 -14.17 -38.64
N SER A 12 20.09 -15.38 -38.65
CA SER A 12 18.93 -15.69 -37.80
C SER A 12 19.28 -15.87 -36.32
N LEU A 13 20.56 -16.19 -36.01
CA LEU A 13 21.03 -16.26 -34.62
C LEU A 13 21.34 -14.90 -33.99
N TYR A 14 21.57 -13.86 -34.80
CA TYR A 14 21.83 -12.50 -34.32
C TYR A 14 20.56 -11.70 -33.99
N THR A 15 19.38 -12.18 -34.33
CA THR A 15 18.09 -11.44 -34.13
C THR A 15 17.35 -11.81 -32.86
N MET A 16 17.91 -12.63 -31.97
CA MET A 16 17.27 -13.03 -30.71
C MET A 16 17.99 -12.57 -29.45
N VAL A 17 18.67 -11.44 -29.48
CA VAL A 17 18.96 -10.71 -28.25
C VAL A 17 17.85 -9.68 -28.09
N SER A 18 16.62 -10.15 -27.83
CA SER A 18 15.64 -9.34 -27.17
C SER A 18 16.17 -9.09 -25.77
N PHE A 19 16.85 -7.98 -25.55
CA PHE A 19 16.95 -7.45 -24.22
C PHE A 19 15.50 -7.28 -23.75
N SER A 20 15.03 -8.17 -22.90
CA SER A 20 13.82 -7.93 -22.13
C SER A 20 14.10 -6.68 -21.31
N GLN A 21 13.64 -5.58 -21.83
CA GLN A 21 13.75 -4.30 -21.19
C GLN A 21 12.96 -4.42 -19.87
N GLN A 22 13.64 -4.26 -18.76
CA GLN A 22 13.03 -4.45 -17.45
C GLN A 22 12.08 -3.28 -17.19
N GLU A 23 10.77 -3.54 -17.27
CA GLU A 23 9.75 -2.51 -17.06
C GLU A 23 9.85 -1.96 -15.63
N LYS A 24 9.83 -0.64 -15.48
CA LYS A 24 9.88 0.07 -14.20
C LYS A 24 8.50 0.65 -13.86
N GLY A 25 8.20 0.76 -12.55
CA GLY A 25 6.89 1.17 -12.08
C GLY A 25 5.83 0.08 -12.27
N ILE A 26 4.56 0.45 -12.18
CA ILE A 26 3.46 -0.50 -12.42
C ILE A 26 3.51 -1.02 -13.85
N ILE A 27 3.31 -2.31 -14.01
CA ILE A 27 3.48 -3.06 -15.27
C ILE A 27 2.18 -3.72 -15.71
N GLY A 28 2.16 -4.16 -16.96
CA GLY A 28 1.09 -4.92 -17.58
C GLY A 28 0.87 -4.53 -19.02
N SER A 29 0.47 -5.49 -19.85
CA SER A 29 0.12 -5.22 -21.27
C SER A 29 -1.04 -4.26 -21.42
N ASN A 30 -1.97 -4.28 -20.46
CA ASN A 30 -3.11 -3.38 -20.35
C ASN A 30 -3.04 -2.58 -19.04
N ASN A 31 -3.74 -1.44 -18.99
CA ASN A 31 -3.92 -0.69 -17.73
C ASN A 31 -4.79 -1.50 -16.76
N TRP A 32 -4.16 -2.17 -15.79
CA TRP A 32 -4.84 -3.03 -14.83
C TRP A 32 -5.71 -2.26 -13.81
N LEU A 33 -5.57 -0.94 -13.76
CA LEU A 33 -6.45 -0.07 -12.97
C LEU A 33 -7.86 0.01 -13.55
N THR A 34 -8.05 -0.34 -14.84
CA THR A 34 -9.34 -0.20 -15.53
C THR A 34 -10.36 -1.22 -15.03
N GLY A 35 -11.60 -0.75 -14.85
CA GLY A 35 -12.78 -1.57 -14.54
C GLY A 35 -13.10 -1.59 -13.04
N TRP A 36 -12.20 -2.05 -12.21
CA TRP A 36 -12.47 -2.26 -10.79
C TRP A 36 -12.13 -1.04 -9.90
N SER A 37 -11.14 -0.25 -10.25
CA SER A 37 -10.70 0.90 -9.44
C SER A 37 -11.53 2.16 -9.70
N ALA A 38 -11.51 3.13 -8.78
CA ALA A 38 -12.24 4.39 -8.89
C ALA A 38 -11.40 5.57 -8.40
N PHE A 39 -11.20 6.55 -9.26
CA PHE A 39 -10.45 7.78 -8.96
C PHE A 39 -11.36 8.99 -8.68
N LYS A 40 -12.67 8.81 -8.78
CA LYS A 40 -13.69 9.79 -8.41
C LYS A 40 -14.81 9.14 -7.58
N PRO A 41 -14.50 8.53 -6.41
CA PRO A 41 -15.51 7.81 -5.62
C PRO A 41 -16.65 8.72 -5.14
N ASN A 42 -16.43 10.03 -5.01
CA ASN A 42 -17.48 11.02 -4.69
C ASN A 42 -18.53 11.20 -5.80
N LYS A 43 -18.33 10.61 -6.98
CA LYS A 43 -19.29 10.72 -8.09
C LYS A 43 -20.12 9.46 -8.30
N PHE A 44 -19.85 8.40 -7.53
CA PHE A 44 -20.63 7.17 -7.60
C PHE A 44 -21.83 7.26 -6.66
N ASP A 45 -23.03 7.06 -7.23
CA ASP A 45 -24.24 6.90 -6.46
C ASP A 45 -24.45 5.39 -6.19
N TYR A 46 -24.73 5.10 -4.93
CA TYR A 46 -25.04 3.74 -4.49
C TYR A 46 -26.46 3.75 -3.92
N SER A 47 -27.21 2.68 -4.18
CA SER A 47 -28.56 2.51 -3.67
C SER A 47 -28.62 2.67 -2.14
N GLU A 48 -29.76 3.00 -1.61
CA GLU A 48 -29.99 3.10 -0.17
C GLU A 48 -29.76 1.77 0.53
N THR A 49 -29.37 1.84 1.80
CA THR A 49 -29.11 0.65 2.61
C THR A 49 -30.40 -0.14 2.88
N THR A 50 -30.34 -1.45 2.66
CA THR A 50 -31.49 -2.37 2.84
C THR A 50 -31.33 -3.30 4.03
N LYS A 51 -30.09 -3.46 4.54
CA LYS A 51 -29.77 -4.31 5.69
C LYS A 51 -28.77 -3.62 6.60
N ILE A 52 -28.83 -3.92 7.88
CA ILE A 52 -27.89 -3.38 8.89
C ILE A 52 -27.02 -4.52 9.40
N LEU A 53 -25.70 -4.27 9.44
CA LEU A 53 -24.72 -5.10 10.13
C LEU A 53 -24.36 -4.40 11.43
N ILE A 54 -24.57 -5.07 12.57
CA ILE A 54 -24.34 -4.54 13.91
C ILE A 54 -23.87 -5.65 14.87
N GLY A 55 -22.97 -5.35 15.78
CA GLY A 55 -22.53 -6.23 16.85
C GLY A 55 -21.66 -7.39 16.38
N LYS A 56 -22.03 -8.65 16.65
CA LYS A 56 -21.17 -9.82 16.43
C LYS A 56 -21.76 -10.78 15.39
N ILE A 57 -20.93 -11.18 14.43
CA ILE A 57 -21.20 -12.26 13.47
C ILE A 57 -20.40 -13.48 13.95
N SER A 58 -21.06 -14.40 14.62
CA SER A 58 -20.43 -15.55 15.29
C SER A 58 -20.56 -16.89 14.55
N SER A 59 -21.13 -16.88 13.37
CA SER A 59 -21.27 -18.03 12.46
C SER A 59 -21.04 -17.58 11.02
N ASN A 60 -20.81 -18.54 10.12
CA ASN A 60 -20.63 -18.23 8.70
C ASN A 60 -21.80 -17.41 8.17
N PHE A 61 -21.49 -16.33 7.47
CA PHE A 61 -22.48 -15.42 6.95
C PHE A 61 -22.10 -14.91 5.56
N THR A 62 -23.11 -14.74 4.69
CA THR A 62 -22.88 -14.25 3.32
C THR A 62 -23.61 -12.92 3.12
N LEU A 63 -22.89 -11.91 2.65
CA LEU A 63 -23.47 -10.67 2.16
C LEU A 63 -23.70 -10.81 0.65
N THR A 64 -24.99 -10.76 0.26
CA THR A 64 -25.38 -10.89 -1.14
C THR A 64 -25.44 -9.54 -1.84
N ASN A 65 -25.14 -9.51 -3.13
CA ASN A 65 -25.21 -8.29 -3.93
C ASN A 65 -26.62 -7.78 -4.22
N ALA A 66 -27.65 -8.53 -3.82
CA ALA A 66 -29.03 -8.09 -3.85
C ALA A 66 -29.35 -7.03 -2.79
N ASN A 67 -28.44 -6.81 -1.83
CA ASN A 67 -28.61 -5.87 -0.73
C ASN A 67 -27.46 -4.86 -0.66
N VAL A 68 -27.74 -3.68 -0.12
CA VAL A 68 -26.76 -2.70 0.35
C VAL A 68 -26.75 -2.71 1.86
N TYR A 69 -25.58 -2.87 2.46
CA TYR A 69 -25.43 -3.06 3.89
C TYR A 69 -24.95 -1.78 4.57
N LEU A 70 -25.60 -1.41 5.70
CA LEU A 70 -25.09 -0.38 6.61
C LEU A 70 -24.24 -1.04 7.68
N LEU A 71 -22.98 -0.67 7.76
CA LEU A 71 -22.06 -1.08 8.83
C LEU A 71 -22.19 -0.09 9.98
N GLN A 72 -22.86 -0.48 11.06
CA GLN A 72 -23.18 0.38 12.20
C GLN A 72 -22.39 -0.01 13.43
N GLY A 73 -21.58 0.91 13.95
CA GLY A 73 -20.68 0.66 15.07
C GLY A 73 -19.59 -0.38 14.74
N LYS A 74 -19.00 -0.96 15.77
CA LYS A 74 -17.99 -2.01 15.64
C LYS A 74 -18.69 -3.35 15.36
N VAL A 75 -18.48 -3.88 14.15
CA VAL A 75 -19.00 -5.19 13.73
C VAL A 75 -17.85 -6.21 13.78
N TYR A 76 -17.94 -7.12 14.74
CA TYR A 76 -16.93 -8.16 14.94
C TYR A 76 -17.35 -9.46 14.29
N VAL A 77 -16.49 -10.02 13.45
CA VAL A 77 -16.60 -11.42 13.02
C VAL A 77 -15.81 -12.26 14.01
N THR A 78 -16.44 -13.28 14.64
CA THR A 78 -15.89 -14.02 15.78
C THR A 78 -16.05 -15.54 15.60
N ASN A 79 -15.53 -16.34 16.54
CA ASN A 79 -15.75 -17.79 16.59
C ASN A 79 -15.32 -18.56 15.33
N ASN A 80 -14.21 -18.17 14.71
CA ASN A 80 -13.71 -18.75 13.46
C ASN A 80 -14.72 -18.68 12.28
N ALA A 81 -15.70 -17.78 12.37
CA ALA A 81 -16.68 -17.62 11.31
C ALA A 81 -16.03 -17.11 10.01
N VAL A 82 -16.62 -17.47 8.90
CA VAL A 82 -16.28 -16.98 7.57
C VAL A 82 -17.33 -15.96 7.14
N LEU A 83 -16.90 -14.72 6.89
CA LEU A 83 -17.72 -13.71 6.24
C LEU A 83 -17.45 -13.73 4.75
N THR A 84 -18.43 -14.12 3.96
CA THR A 84 -18.36 -14.13 2.49
C THR A 84 -19.10 -12.92 1.94
N ILE A 85 -18.51 -12.24 0.96
CA ILE A 85 -19.12 -11.07 0.30
C ILE A 85 -19.15 -11.35 -1.21
N GLU A 86 -20.34 -11.36 -1.78
CA GLU A 86 -20.52 -11.56 -3.21
C GLU A 86 -19.98 -10.39 -4.05
N PRO A 87 -19.50 -10.65 -5.28
CA PRO A 87 -19.08 -9.60 -6.22
C PRO A 87 -20.17 -8.56 -6.43
N GLY A 88 -19.77 -7.27 -6.43
CA GLY A 88 -20.68 -6.14 -6.61
C GLY A 88 -21.45 -5.70 -5.38
N THR A 89 -21.26 -6.33 -4.23
CA THR A 89 -21.86 -5.93 -2.97
C THR A 89 -21.32 -4.57 -2.52
N VAL A 90 -22.21 -3.69 -2.03
CA VAL A 90 -21.88 -2.40 -1.44
C VAL A 90 -22.12 -2.42 0.07
N ILE A 91 -21.13 -2.01 0.83
CA ILE A 91 -21.17 -1.86 2.28
C ILE A 91 -20.89 -0.39 2.60
N ARG A 92 -21.85 0.28 3.24
CA ARG A 92 -21.76 1.70 3.60
C ARG A 92 -21.47 1.84 5.09
N GLY A 93 -20.33 2.44 5.44
CA GLY A 93 -19.96 2.70 6.83
C GLY A 93 -20.74 3.88 7.40
N ASP A 94 -21.36 3.68 8.54
CA ASP A 94 -22.11 4.71 9.23
C ASP A 94 -21.19 5.75 9.88
N PHE A 95 -21.46 7.03 9.63
CA PHE A 95 -20.64 8.13 10.14
C PHE A 95 -20.79 8.33 11.64
N GLU A 96 -22.04 8.30 12.15
CA GLU A 96 -22.31 8.65 13.55
C GLU A 96 -21.71 7.63 14.51
N SER A 97 -21.81 6.36 14.18
CA SER A 97 -21.28 5.27 15.01
C SER A 97 -19.87 4.83 14.65
N SER A 98 -19.19 5.52 13.71
CA SER A 98 -17.86 5.14 13.20
C SER A 98 -17.81 3.68 12.73
N GLY A 99 -18.78 3.26 11.89
CA GLY A 99 -18.95 1.88 11.44
C GLY A 99 -17.60 1.24 11.06
N THR A 100 -17.25 0.11 11.67
CA THR A 100 -15.94 -0.56 11.49
C THR A 100 -16.13 -2.06 11.38
N LEU A 101 -15.49 -2.70 10.39
CA LEU A 101 -15.47 -4.17 10.26
C LEU A 101 -14.22 -4.75 10.90
N ILE A 102 -14.37 -5.64 11.87
CA ILE A 102 -13.26 -6.25 12.59
C ILE A 102 -13.33 -7.78 12.42
N MET A 103 -12.31 -8.31 11.71
CA MET A 103 -12.08 -9.74 11.59
C MET A 103 -11.16 -10.18 12.72
N THR A 104 -11.70 -10.89 13.72
CA THR A 104 -10.92 -11.36 14.87
C THR A 104 -10.05 -12.57 14.55
N LYS A 105 -9.13 -12.96 15.44
CA LYS A 105 -8.27 -14.12 15.21
C LYS A 105 -9.08 -15.38 14.84
N GLY A 106 -8.61 -16.09 13.83
CA GLY A 106 -9.20 -17.35 13.35
C GLY A 106 -10.35 -17.16 12.36
N THR A 107 -10.88 -15.95 12.20
CA THR A 107 -11.96 -15.69 11.23
C THR A 107 -11.41 -15.42 9.84
N LYS A 108 -12.25 -15.54 8.81
CA LYS A 108 -11.87 -15.28 7.42
C LYS A 108 -12.85 -14.34 6.74
N LEU A 109 -12.27 -13.38 5.99
CA LEU A 109 -13.02 -12.53 5.07
C LEU A 109 -12.80 -13.04 3.63
N ILE A 110 -13.84 -13.52 2.99
CA ILE A 110 -13.85 -13.91 1.58
C ILE A 110 -14.55 -12.82 0.79
N ALA A 111 -13.80 -11.87 0.29
CA ALA A 111 -14.27 -10.73 -0.48
C ALA A 111 -13.63 -10.76 -1.88
N GLU A 112 -14.16 -11.60 -2.76
CA GLU A 112 -13.67 -11.78 -4.12
C GLU A 112 -14.61 -11.08 -5.11
N GLY A 113 -14.41 -9.78 -5.32
CA GLY A 113 -15.03 -9.04 -6.42
C GLY A 113 -14.49 -9.46 -7.79
N THR A 114 -15.04 -8.88 -8.83
CA THR A 114 -14.52 -9.03 -10.21
C THR A 114 -14.18 -7.67 -10.80
N ASN A 115 -13.51 -7.67 -11.93
CA ASN A 115 -13.13 -6.44 -12.62
C ASN A 115 -14.34 -5.53 -12.92
N ASN A 116 -15.48 -6.12 -13.29
CA ASN A 116 -16.71 -5.39 -13.62
C ASN A 116 -17.65 -5.22 -12.41
N ASN A 117 -17.50 -6.03 -11.37
CA ASN A 117 -18.33 -6.02 -10.16
C ASN A 117 -17.42 -6.03 -8.92
N PRO A 118 -16.66 -4.96 -8.65
CA PRO A 118 -15.85 -4.85 -7.43
C PRO A 118 -16.75 -4.81 -6.20
N ILE A 119 -16.24 -5.28 -5.08
CA ILE A 119 -16.86 -5.08 -3.77
C ILE A 119 -16.48 -3.69 -3.26
N VAL A 120 -17.44 -2.93 -2.73
CA VAL A 120 -17.21 -1.55 -2.34
C VAL A 120 -17.58 -1.34 -0.87
N PHE A 121 -16.60 -0.90 -0.09
CA PHE A 121 -16.79 -0.33 1.23
C PHE A 121 -16.67 1.20 1.12
N THR A 122 -17.70 1.94 1.49
CA THR A 122 -17.73 3.40 1.30
C THR A 122 -18.48 4.13 2.41
N SER A 123 -18.52 5.45 2.37
CA SER A 123 -19.25 6.28 3.31
C SER A 123 -20.76 6.18 3.14
N ASN A 124 -21.52 6.22 4.24
CA ASN A 124 -22.99 6.34 4.22
C ASN A 124 -23.49 7.76 3.97
N LYS A 125 -22.60 8.73 3.84
CA LYS A 125 -22.99 10.12 3.51
C LYS A 125 -23.44 10.25 2.05
N PRO A 126 -24.26 11.27 1.75
CA PRO A 126 -24.66 11.61 0.39
C PRO A 126 -23.47 11.94 -0.52
N ILE A 127 -23.69 11.85 -1.82
CA ILE A 127 -22.73 12.33 -2.83
C ILE A 127 -22.37 13.80 -2.54
N GLY A 128 -21.09 14.14 -2.67
CA GLY A 128 -20.59 15.50 -2.43
C GLY A 128 -20.29 15.83 -0.97
N GLU A 129 -20.80 15.07 -0.01
CA GLU A 129 -20.53 15.25 1.41
C GLU A 129 -19.50 14.28 1.96
N ARG A 130 -19.15 13.25 1.20
CA ARG A 130 -18.18 12.20 1.60
C ARG A 130 -16.78 12.79 1.76
N LYS A 131 -16.13 12.47 2.89
CA LYS A 131 -14.81 12.99 3.26
C LYS A 131 -13.94 11.89 3.88
N PRO A 132 -12.61 12.02 3.84
CA PRO A 132 -11.71 11.17 4.60
C PRO A 132 -12.12 11.11 6.07
N GLY A 133 -12.25 9.89 6.63
CA GLY A 133 -12.68 9.68 8.00
C GLY A 133 -14.19 9.70 8.21
N ASP A 134 -14.98 9.32 7.22
CA ASP A 134 -16.43 9.19 7.40
C ASP A 134 -16.83 7.92 8.15
N TRP A 135 -16.01 6.88 8.17
CA TRP A 135 -16.24 5.60 8.86
C TRP A 135 -14.91 4.96 9.27
N GLY A 136 -14.94 3.89 10.08
CA GLY A 136 -13.73 3.34 10.67
C GLY A 136 -12.78 2.70 9.67
N GLY A 137 -13.21 1.72 8.90
CA GLY A 137 -12.37 0.93 7.99
C GLY A 137 -12.47 -0.57 8.26
N ILE A 138 -11.46 -1.31 7.79
CA ILE A 138 -11.39 -2.76 7.94
C ILE A 138 -10.15 -3.12 8.76
N VAL A 139 -10.34 -3.94 9.81
CA VAL A 139 -9.26 -4.46 10.66
C VAL A 139 -9.26 -5.99 10.55
N MET A 140 -8.14 -6.57 10.11
CA MET A 140 -7.93 -8.01 10.05
C MET A 140 -6.86 -8.41 11.05
N ILE A 141 -7.20 -9.33 11.96
CA ILE A 141 -6.36 -9.74 13.07
C ILE A 141 -6.00 -11.21 12.94
N GLY A 142 -4.71 -11.52 12.90
CA GLY A 142 -4.19 -12.88 12.80
C GLY A 142 -3.23 -13.23 13.93
N ASP A 143 -2.68 -14.43 13.83
CA ASP A 143 -1.76 -15.04 14.78
C ASP A 143 -0.38 -15.38 14.19
N ALA A 144 0.00 -14.70 13.10
CA ALA A 144 1.33 -14.80 12.52
C ALA A 144 2.38 -14.08 13.37
N PRO A 145 3.68 -14.45 13.26
CA PRO A 145 4.74 -13.91 14.11
C PRO A 145 4.89 -12.39 14.02
N ILE A 146 5.14 -11.79 15.16
CA ILE A 146 5.55 -10.39 15.31
C ILE A 146 6.80 -10.30 16.20
N ASN A 147 7.49 -9.18 16.18
CA ASN A 147 8.73 -9.01 16.96
C ASN A 147 8.54 -8.40 18.36
N SER A 148 7.34 -8.38 18.90
CA SER A 148 7.12 -8.00 20.30
C SER A 148 7.58 -9.10 21.26
N PHE A 149 7.99 -8.71 22.47
CA PHE A 149 8.24 -9.68 23.54
C PHE A 149 7.00 -10.57 23.75
N GLY A 150 7.22 -11.86 23.99
CA GLY A 150 6.12 -12.84 24.08
C GLY A 150 5.44 -13.19 22.76
N GLY A 151 5.76 -12.51 21.65
CA GLY A 151 5.22 -12.81 20.31
C GLY A 151 3.80 -12.34 20.05
N THR A 152 3.21 -11.58 20.96
CA THR A 152 1.86 -11.00 20.85
C THR A 152 1.87 -9.54 21.26
N SER A 153 0.90 -8.77 20.76
CA SER A 153 0.70 -7.38 21.14
C SER A 153 -0.80 -7.05 21.05
N ASN A 154 -1.17 -5.85 21.48
CA ASN A 154 -2.53 -5.35 21.35
C ASN A 154 -2.56 -4.18 20.39
N LEU A 155 -3.59 -4.11 19.54
CA LEU A 155 -3.87 -2.94 18.73
C LEU A 155 -4.24 -1.76 19.64
N ASP A 156 -3.60 -0.63 19.42
CA ASP A 156 -3.92 0.65 20.05
C ASP A 156 -5.02 1.35 19.25
N LEU A 157 -6.19 0.72 19.21
CA LEU A 157 -7.39 1.19 18.53
C LEU A 157 -8.58 1.03 19.47
N ASP A 158 -9.67 1.76 19.21
CA ASP A 158 -10.93 1.60 19.92
C ASP A 158 -11.60 0.26 19.59
N LEU A 159 -11.07 -0.82 20.16
CA LEU A 159 -11.59 -2.19 20.04
C LEU A 159 -11.91 -2.76 21.42
N ASP A 160 -12.87 -3.69 21.48
CA ASP A 160 -13.14 -4.45 22.70
C ASP A 160 -11.87 -5.21 23.15
N VAL A 161 -11.59 -5.20 24.44
CA VAL A 161 -10.34 -5.74 25.01
C VAL A 161 -10.08 -7.18 24.58
N GLU A 162 -11.13 -8.00 24.47
CA GLU A 162 -11.06 -9.41 24.09
C GLU A 162 -10.64 -9.63 22.63
N TYR A 163 -10.77 -8.62 21.75
CA TYR A 163 -10.52 -8.76 20.30
C TYR A 163 -9.32 -7.97 19.77
N ARG A 164 -8.60 -7.21 20.60
CA ARG A 164 -7.49 -6.37 20.11
C ARG A 164 -6.12 -7.06 20.04
N ALA A 165 -6.00 -8.28 20.61
CA ALA A 165 -4.73 -8.99 20.64
C ALA A 165 -4.40 -9.62 19.27
N TYR A 166 -3.18 -9.40 18.76
CA TYR A 166 -2.66 -9.98 17.53
C TYR A 166 -1.27 -10.58 17.70
N GLY A 167 -0.80 -11.33 16.69
CA GLY A 167 0.46 -12.03 16.72
C GLY A 167 0.36 -13.43 17.35
N GLY A 168 1.42 -14.20 17.18
CA GLY A 168 1.53 -15.61 17.58
C GLY A 168 2.68 -16.31 16.87
N ALA A 169 2.48 -17.58 16.49
CA ALA A 169 3.50 -18.40 15.84
C ALA A 169 3.07 -19.00 14.49
N ASN A 170 1.84 -18.74 14.05
CA ASN A 170 1.27 -19.35 12.85
C ASN A 170 1.69 -18.59 11.58
N ILE A 171 2.84 -18.94 11.00
CA ILE A 171 3.35 -18.32 9.76
C ILE A 171 2.34 -18.44 8.61
N LYS A 172 1.54 -19.53 8.59
CA LYS A 172 0.54 -19.80 7.56
C LYS A 172 -0.87 -19.30 7.94
N ASN A 173 -0.97 -18.35 8.87
CA ASN A 173 -2.27 -17.76 9.20
C ASN A 173 -3.02 -17.40 7.91
N ASP A 174 -4.31 -17.74 7.89
CA ASP A 174 -5.23 -17.52 6.77
C ASP A 174 -6.42 -16.69 7.25
N ALA A 175 -6.37 -15.40 6.99
CA ALA A 175 -7.45 -14.46 7.26
C ALA A 175 -8.40 -14.27 6.07
N GLY A 176 -8.22 -15.04 4.98
CA GLY A 176 -9.10 -15.07 3.83
C GLY A 176 -8.54 -14.42 2.57
N ILE A 177 -9.44 -13.84 1.76
CA ILE A 177 -9.13 -13.31 0.44
C ILE A 177 -9.80 -11.94 0.27
N LEU A 178 -9.02 -10.93 -0.12
CA LEU A 178 -9.52 -9.65 -0.63
C LEU A 178 -9.04 -9.50 -2.07
N LYS A 179 -9.99 -9.43 -3.02
CA LYS A 179 -9.70 -9.26 -4.44
C LYS A 179 -10.74 -8.37 -5.10
N ASN A 180 -10.30 -7.42 -5.92
CA ASN A 180 -11.15 -6.41 -6.54
C ASN A 180 -12.08 -5.73 -5.50
N VAL A 181 -11.45 -5.13 -4.47
CA VAL A 181 -12.13 -4.47 -3.35
C VAL A 181 -11.75 -2.99 -3.33
N ARG A 182 -12.73 -2.11 -3.14
CA ARG A 182 -12.51 -0.69 -2.88
C ARG A 182 -12.91 -0.34 -1.45
N ILE A 183 -12.06 0.43 -0.77
CA ILE A 183 -12.26 0.96 0.58
C ILE A 183 -12.13 2.48 0.48
N GLU A 184 -13.21 3.20 0.65
CA GLU A 184 -13.31 4.62 0.35
C GLU A 184 -13.70 5.42 1.60
N PHE A 185 -13.01 6.56 1.88
CA PHE A 185 -13.33 7.52 2.95
C PHE A 185 -13.21 6.99 4.39
N ALA A 186 -12.38 5.97 4.61
CA ALA A 186 -12.22 5.32 5.90
C ALA A 186 -11.30 6.10 6.88
N GLY A 187 -11.18 5.57 8.09
CA GLY A 187 -10.15 5.93 9.08
C GLY A 187 -10.67 6.62 10.33
N LYS A 188 -12.00 6.88 10.47
CA LYS A 188 -12.58 7.54 11.63
C LYS A 188 -12.40 6.73 12.92
N ALA A 189 -11.93 7.37 13.99
CA ALA A 189 -11.96 6.84 15.34
C ALA A 189 -13.13 7.42 16.17
N ALA A 190 -13.41 6.77 17.29
CA ALA A 190 -14.15 7.41 18.36
C ALA A 190 -13.29 8.49 19.02
N GLU A 191 -13.94 9.46 19.67
CA GLU A 191 -13.25 10.54 20.40
C GLU A 191 -12.32 9.97 21.48
N GLY A 192 -11.09 10.49 21.55
CA GLY A 192 -10.07 10.05 22.50
C GLY A 192 -9.25 8.83 22.06
N PHE A 193 -9.51 8.24 20.91
CA PHE A 193 -8.75 7.13 20.36
C PHE A 193 -7.99 7.50 19.08
N PRO A 194 -6.87 6.80 18.76
CA PRO A 194 -6.21 6.93 17.48
C PRO A 194 -7.14 6.59 16.30
N ASN A 195 -6.96 7.28 15.19
CA ASN A 195 -7.71 7.01 13.97
C ASN A 195 -7.48 5.57 13.48
N PHE A 196 -8.52 4.94 12.96
CA PHE A 196 -8.41 3.71 12.18
C PHE A 196 -7.68 3.98 10.86
N ASN A 197 -7.34 2.94 10.14
CA ASN A 197 -6.77 2.99 8.80
C ASN A 197 -7.78 2.50 7.77
N GLY A 198 -7.51 2.70 6.50
CA GLY A 198 -8.34 2.09 5.44
C GLY A 198 -8.40 0.57 5.60
N LEU A 199 -7.23 -0.06 5.61
CA LEU A 199 -7.07 -1.49 5.87
C LEU A 199 -5.91 -1.72 6.85
N THR A 200 -6.22 -2.30 8.02
CA THR A 200 -5.22 -2.73 9.01
C THR A 200 -5.04 -4.25 8.93
N LEU A 201 -3.78 -4.69 8.79
CA LEU A 201 -3.36 -6.09 8.70
C LEU A 201 -2.43 -6.40 9.88
N ALA A 202 -2.95 -6.99 10.95
CA ALA A 202 -2.22 -7.21 12.18
C ALA A 202 -1.93 -8.70 12.40
N GLY A 203 -0.66 -9.13 12.30
CA GLY A 203 -0.25 -10.52 12.44
C GLY A 203 -0.84 -11.45 11.38
N ILE A 204 -0.96 -10.98 10.14
CA ILE A 204 -1.51 -11.76 9.03
C ILE A 204 -0.43 -12.66 8.42
N GLY A 205 -0.80 -13.88 8.07
CA GLY A 205 0.14 -14.89 7.56
C GLY A 205 0.08 -15.12 6.06
N SER A 206 0.97 -16.00 5.59
CA SER A 206 1.29 -16.18 4.17
C SER A 206 0.19 -16.84 3.34
N THR A 207 -0.85 -17.42 3.94
CA THR A 207 -1.96 -18.03 3.21
C THR A 207 -3.02 -17.01 2.82
N THR A 208 -3.08 -15.88 3.52
CA THR A 208 -3.99 -14.78 3.19
C THR A 208 -3.65 -14.15 1.84
N LYS A 209 -4.66 -13.90 1.02
CA LYS A 209 -4.50 -13.32 -0.32
C LYS A 209 -5.07 -11.92 -0.36
N ILE A 210 -4.24 -10.95 -0.75
CA ILE A 210 -4.65 -9.54 -0.92
C ILE A 210 -4.13 -9.07 -2.28
N ASP A 211 -5.05 -8.87 -3.21
CA ASP A 211 -4.77 -8.57 -4.60
C ASP A 211 -5.87 -7.66 -5.19
N PHE A 212 -5.51 -6.67 -5.98
CA PHE A 212 -6.44 -5.67 -6.52
C PHE A 212 -7.29 -5.01 -5.43
N VAL A 213 -6.65 -4.42 -4.42
CA VAL A 213 -7.33 -3.65 -3.38
C VAL A 213 -6.98 -2.17 -3.50
N GLN A 214 -8.01 -1.34 -3.57
CA GLN A 214 -7.86 0.12 -3.58
C GLN A 214 -8.35 0.70 -2.25
N VAL A 215 -7.52 1.54 -1.63
CA VAL A 215 -7.91 2.43 -0.53
C VAL A 215 -7.85 3.87 -1.03
N SER A 216 -8.96 4.60 -0.87
CA SER A 216 -9.08 5.99 -1.33
C SER A 216 -9.55 6.90 -0.22
N TYR A 217 -8.92 8.07 -0.08
CA TYR A 217 -9.32 9.10 0.87
C TYR A 217 -9.41 8.60 2.33
N SER A 218 -8.46 7.76 2.77
CA SER A 218 -8.33 7.46 4.21
C SER A 218 -7.86 8.71 4.96
N ILE A 219 -8.41 8.97 6.15
CA ILE A 219 -7.92 10.08 6.99
C ILE A 219 -6.59 9.74 7.68
N ASN A 220 -6.31 8.45 7.83
CA ASN A 220 -5.07 7.88 8.35
C ASN A 220 -4.37 7.09 7.24
N ASN A 221 -3.58 6.05 7.57
CA ASN A 221 -2.92 5.23 6.57
C ASN A 221 -3.93 4.54 5.64
N SER A 222 -3.51 4.30 4.40
CA SER A 222 -4.27 3.42 3.51
C SER A 222 -4.10 1.97 3.93
N PHE A 223 -2.86 1.49 3.98
CA PHE A 223 -2.50 0.11 4.36
C PHE A 223 -1.54 0.15 5.55
N TYR A 224 -1.97 -0.43 6.68
CA TYR A 224 -1.17 -0.53 7.90
C TYR A 224 -0.88 -1.99 8.21
N VAL A 225 0.39 -2.39 8.16
CA VAL A 225 0.83 -3.77 8.27
C VAL A 225 1.71 -3.95 9.51
N LEU A 226 1.22 -4.73 10.47
CA LEU A 226 1.86 -4.96 11.76
C LEU A 226 2.30 -6.43 11.90
N GLY A 227 3.57 -6.70 11.63
CA GLY A 227 4.13 -8.05 11.69
C GLY A 227 3.53 -9.00 10.65
N GLY A 228 3.71 -10.30 10.90
CA GLY A 228 3.27 -11.34 9.97
C GLY A 228 4.15 -11.46 8.73
N GLY A 229 3.66 -12.23 7.76
CA GLY A 229 4.38 -12.45 6.50
C GLY A 229 3.41 -12.69 5.36
N MET A 230 3.45 -11.84 4.32
CA MET A 230 2.46 -11.88 3.24
C MET A 230 2.99 -11.33 1.91
N ASN A 231 2.27 -11.67 0.85
CA ASN A 231 2.44 -11.06 -0.46
C ASN A 231 1.25 -10.13 -0.73
N LEU A 232 1.55 -8.88 -1.09
CA LEU A 232 0.58 -7.86 -1.43
C LEU A 232 0.79 -7.48 -2.91
N ASN A 233 -0.26 -7.57 -3.72
CA ASN A 233 -0.14 -7.33 -5.15
C ASN A 233 -1.21 -6.37 -5.64
N ASN A 234 -0.90 -5.57 -6.68
CA ASN A 234 -1.85 -4.72 -7.39
C ASN A 234 -2.66 -3.80 -6.45
N LEU A 235 -1.98 -3.21 -5.45
CA LEU A 235 -2.61 -2.30 -4.51
C LEU A 235 -2.62 -0.87 -5.04
N VAL A 236 -3.69 -0.16 -4.73
CA VAL A 236 -3.84 1.26 -5.05
C VAL A 236 -4.10 2.04 -3.78
N SER A 237 -3.22 2.97 -3.45
CA SER A 237 -3.50 4.01 -2.46
C SER A 237 -3.74 5.33 -3.18
N TYR A 238 -4.88 5.95 -2.92
CA TYR A 238 -5.29 7.16 -3.60
C TYR A 238 -5.70 8.26 -2.63
N LYS A 239 -4.85 9.28 -2.54
CA LYS A 239 -5.13 10.53 -1.79
C LYS A 239 -5.48 10.30 -0.32
N CYS A 240 -4.74 9.44 0.36
CA CYS A 240 -4.84 9.33 1.82
C CYS A 240 -4.16 10.53 2.51
N LYS A 241 -4.51 10.77 3.77
CA LYS A 241 -3.97 11.92 4.51
C LYS A 241 -2.68 11.62 5.27
N LEU A 242 -2.45 10.38 5.70
CA LEU A 242 -1.22 9.97 6.36
C LEU A 242 -0.38 9.10 5.41
N ASP A 243 0.08 7.93 5.77
CA ASP A 243 0.93 7.12 4.90
C ASP A 243 0.12 6.20 3.97
N ASP A 244 0.63 5.97 2.76
CA ASP A 244 -0.03 5.05 1.83
C ASP A 244 0.20 3.61 2.26
N PHE A 245 1.46 3.27 2.61
CA PHE A 245 1.86 1.95 3.08
C PHE A 245 2.77 2.08 4.30
N GLU A 246 2.35 1.62 5.45
CA GLU A 246 3.19 1.54 6.66
C GLU A 246 3.42 0.09 7.05
N PHE A 247 4.72 -0.28 7.24
CA PHE A 247 5.15 -1.62 7.62
C PHE A 247 5.94 -1.55 8.91
N THR A 248 5.53 -2.34 9.91
CA THR A 248 6.18 -2.32 11.22
C THR A 248 6.13 -3.68 11.93
N GLN A 249 6.72 -3.75 13.12
CA GLN A 249 6.67 -4.89 14.04
C GLN A 249 7.12 -6.25 13.47
N GLY A 250 8.20 -6.24 12.69
CA GLY A 250 8.79 -7.46 12.16
C GLY A 250 8.10 -8.00 10.92
N THR A 251 7.31 -7.18 10.24
CA THR A 251 6.64 -7.53 8.97
C THR A 251 7.62 -8.11 7.95
N GLN A 252 7.26 -9.24 7.34
CA GLN A 252 7.96 -9.85 6.22
C GLN A 252 7.05 -9.75 4.99
N CYS A 253 7.28 -8.77 4.12
CA CYS A 253 6.35 -8.48 3.02
C CYS A 253 7.03 -8.41 1.66
N ASN A 254 6.40 -9.03 0.66
CA ASN A 254 6.65 -8.73 -0.74
C ASN A 254 5.47 -7.88 -1.26
N LEU A 255 5.74 -6.63 -1.63
CA LEU A 255 4.78 -5.75 -2.28
C LEU A 255 5.10 -5.67 -3.77
N SER A 256 4.14 -5.92 -4.64
CA SER A 256 4.39 -5.88 -6.08
C SER A 256 3.31 -5.14 -6.85
N ASN A 257 3.72 -4.57 -7.99
CA ASN A 257 2.86 -3.94 -8.99
C ASN A 257 1.80 -3.01 -8.40
N SER A 258 2.23 -2.13 -7.47
CA SER A 258 1.33 -1.29 -6.66
C SER A 258 1.62 0.20 -6.86
N ILE A 259 0.63 1.03 -6.58
CA ILE A 259 0.71 2.47 -6.82
C ILE A 259 0.20 3.27 -5.62
N ALA A 260 0.93 4.35 -5.29
CA ALA A 260 0.47 5.40 -4.39
C ALA A 260 0.40 6.74 -5.13
N ILE A 261 -0.74 7.39 -5.05
CA ILE A 261 -1.01 8.68 -5.70
C ILE A 261 -1.40 9.68 -4.63
N ARG A 262 -0.53 10.66 -4.38
CA ARG A 262 -0.70 11.68 -3.34
C ARG A 262 -1.08 13.03 -3.92
N ASN A 263 -1.70 13.86 -3.08
CA ASN A 263 -2.02 15.22 -3.40
C ASN A 263 -1.70 16.13 -2.21
N ALA A 264 -0.88 17.17 -2.41
CA ALA A 264 -0.40 18.06 -1.35
C ALA A 264 -1.51 18.75 -0.54
N PHE A 265 -2.68 18.99 -1.13
CA PHE A 265 -3.79 19.64 -0.46
C PHE A 265 -4.60 18.71 0.46
N LEU A 266 -4.32 17.41 0.43
CA LEU A 266 -5.06 16.40 1.20
C LEU A 266 -4.23 15.71 2.29
N VAL A 267 -2.96 16.10 2.47
CA VAL A 267 -2.08 15.49 3.47
C VAL A 267 -2.31 16.02 4.89
N SER A 268 -1.86 15.26 5.88
CA SER A 268 -1.86 15.67 7.27
C SER A 268 -0.74 16.71 7.53
N ASN A 269 -1.06 17.78 8.25
CA ASN A 269 -0.08 18.79 8.66
C ASN A 269 0.62 18.43 9.97
N ILE A 270 0.18 17.39 10.69
CA ILE A 270 0.61 17.11 12.07
C ILE A 270 1.77 16.12 12.09
N THR A 271 1.78 15.15 11.19
CA THR A 271 2.82 14.12 11.09
C THR A 271 3.31 14.00 9.66
N GLY A 272 4.49 13.42 9.47
CA GLY A 272 4.97 13.12 8.12
C GLY A 272 3.93 12.30 7.36
N SER A 273 3.75 12.60 6.10
CA SER A 273 2.76 11.98 5.22
C SER A 273 3.50 11.47 3.99
N ARG A 274 3.67 10.14 3.88
CA ARG A 274 4.57 9.48 2.94
C ARG A 274 3.86 8.43 2.11
N CYS A 275 4.46 8.06 1.00
CA CYS A 275 3.99 6.87 0.29
C CYS A 275 4.34 5.58 1.04
N MET A 276 5.54 5.53 1.65
CA MET A 276 5.95 4.34 2.41
C MET A 276 6.71 4.74 3.68
N GLU A 277 6.34 4.13 4.80
CA GLU A 277 7.14 4.14 6.01
C GLU A 277 7.49 2.71 6.43
N ILE A 278 8.79 2.45 6.63
CA ILE A 278 9.31 1.15 7.00
C ILE A 278 10.01 1.28 8.36
N SER A 279 9.46 0.60 9.38
CA SER A 279 10.04 0.55 10.71
C SER A 279 9.98 -0.87 11.28
N SER A 280 10.80 -1.18 12.29
CA SER A 280 10.73 -2.49 12.94
C SER A 280 9.92 -2.48 14.23
N PHE A 281 9.52 -1.32 14.71
CA PHE A 281 8.80 -1.19 15.97
C PHE A 281 7.93 0.06 16.03
N ILE A 282 6.84 -0.02 16.78
CA ILE A 282 6.06 1.15 17.20
C ILE A 282 6.71 1.75 18.47
N LYS A 283 7.07 0.90 19.45
CA LYS A 283 7.77 1.25 20.68
C LYS A 283 8.99 0.35 20.85
N LYS A 284 10.18 0.96 20.88
CA LYS A 284 11.46 0.24 20.95
C LYS A 284 11.56 -0.66 22.19
N GLU A 285 11.07 -0.18 23.30
CA GLU A 285 11.08 -0.89 24.60
C GLU A 285 10.23 -2.16 24.62
N ASN A 286 9.28 -2.31 23.68
CA ASN A 286 8.41 -3.48 23.55
C ASN A 286 8.91 -4.48 22.51
N THR A 287 10.08 -4.23 21.91
CA THR A 287 10.57 -4.98 20.75
C THR A 287 11.64 -5.97 21.15
N ASP A 288 11.46 -7.23 20.78
CA ASP A 288 12.43 -8.30 20.89
C ASP A 288 13.32 -8.33 19.63
N PHE A 289 14.51 -7.74 19.74
CA PHE A 289 15.47 -7.64 18.63
C PHE A 289 16.14 -8.99 18.28
N SER A 290 15.89 -10.06 19.04
CA SER A 290 16.31 -11.41 18.67
C SER A 290 15.39 -12.05 17.62
N LYS A 291 14.20 -11.49 17.42
CA LYS A 291 13.24 -11.92 16.40
C LYS A 291 13.50 -11.22 15.06
N LYS A 292 12.81 -11.69 14.02
CA LYS A 292 12.87 -11.06 12.70
C LYS A 292 12.44 -9.60 12.77
N LEU A 293 13.30 -8.72 12.30
CA LEU A 293 12.99 -7.32 12.10
C LEU A 293 12.24 -7.14 10.77
N THR A 294 11.62 -5.99 10.60
CA THR A 294 10.85 -5.71 9.36
C THR A 294 11.75 -5.80 8.13
N ASN A 295 11.27 -6.55 7.16
CA ASN A 295 11.89 -6.70 5.84
C ASN A 295 10.82 -6.60 4.76
N VAL A 296 10.92 -5.58 3.90
CA VAL A 296 10.00 -5.35 2.81
C VAL A 296 10.73 -5.36 1.49
N ILE A 297 10.28 -6.19 0.56
CA ILE A 297 10.74 -6.19 -0.83
C ILE A 297 9.62 -5.63 -1.69
N ALA A 298 9.82 -4.44 -2.22
CA ALA A 298 8.87 -3.74 -3.06
C ALA A 298 9.35 -3.76 -4.53
N SER A 299 8.53 -4.26 -5.44
CA SER A 299 8.90 -4.42 -6.85
C SER A 299 7.83 -3.87 -7.77
N ASN A 300 8.23 -3.13 -8.81
CA ASN A 300 7.32 -2.51 -9.76
C ASN A 300 6.31 -1.57 -9.09
N ILE A 301 6.81 -0.69 -8.26
CA ILE A 301 6.01 0.30 -7.52
C ILE A 301 6.05 1.65 -8.23
N THR A 302 4.92 2.33 -8.29
CA THR A 302 4.84 3.72 -8.76
C THR A 302 4.38 4.62 -7.62
N LEU A 303 5.21 5.58 -7.23
CA LEU A 303 4.91 6.58 -6.21
C LEU A 303 4.85 7.96 -6.88
N VAL A 304 3.69 8.62 -6.82
CA VAL A 304 3.45 9.88 -7.54
C VAL A 304 2.86 10.94 -6.63
N ASN A 305 3.42 12.14 -6.70
CA ASN A 305 2.80 13.36 -6.23
C ASN A 305 2.11 14.07 -7.39
N GLU A 306 0.77 14.07 -7.41
CA GLU A 306 -0.02 14.75 -8.45
C GLU A 306 0.07 16.28 -8.40
N SER A 307 0.48 16.84 -7.26
CA SER A 307 0.56 18.30 -7.07
C SER A 307 1.82 18.91 -7.67
N ASP A 308 2.69 18.07 -8.23
CA ASP A 308 3.92 18.54 -8.84
C ASP A 308 3.65 19.02 -10.27
N ASP A 309 3.18 20.26 -10.37
CA ASP A 309 3.00 21.00 -11.61
C ASP A 309 4.26 21.78 -12.04
N GLY A 310 5.39 21.54 -11.39
CA GLY A 310 6.65 22.27 -11.59
C GLY A 310 6.68 23.64 -10.90
N THR A 311 5.62 24.05 -10.21
CA THR A 311 5.55 25.37 -9.53
C THR A 311 6.20 25.37 -8.12
N GLY A 312 6.64 24.22 -7.65
CA GLY A 312 7.37 24.10 -6.37
C GLY A 312 6.50 24.16 -5.12
N ASN A 313 5.18 24.13 -5.24
CA ASN A 313 4.22 24.12 -4.12
C ASN A 313 4.12 22.76 -3.39
N SER A 314 5.13 21.91 -3.49
CA SER A 314 5.19 20.60 -2.84
C SER A 314 5.44 20.67 -1.31
N GLY A 315 5.41 21.86 -0.69
CA GLY A 315 5.80 22.06 0.70
C GLY A 315 5.06 21.28 1.78
N LEU A 316 3.91 20.66 1.44
CA LEU A 316 3.14 19.78 2.34
C LEU A 316 3.42 18.29 2.11
N ILE A 317 3.99 17.92 0.97
CA ILE A 317 4.45 16.55 0.70
C ILE A 317 5.96 16.51 0.89
N ARG A 318 6.38 15.67 1.81
CA ARG A 318 7.78 15.45 2.11
C ARG A 318 8.36 14.33 1.23
N GLU A 319 9.20 13.51 1.82
CA GLU A 319 9.77 12.33 1.19
C GLU A 319 8.70 11.33 0.74
N ALA A 320 8.97 10.60 -0.35
CA ALA A 320 8.10 9.50 -0.75
C ALA A 320 8.27 8.28 0.17
N ILE A 321 9.50 7.97 0.54
CA ILE A 321 9.82 6.80 1.38
C ILE A 321 10.67 7.23 2.57
N LYS A 322 10.28 6.81 3.78
CA LYS A 322 11.10 6.90 4.99
C LYS A 322 11.50 5.51 5.46
N ILE A 323 12.79 5.31 5.69
CA ILE A 323 13.34 4.08 6.22
C ILE A 323 13.87 4.36 7.61
N ASN A 324 13.31 3.69 8.62
CA ASN A 324 13.75 3.79 10.00
C ASN A 324 14.85 2.77 10.30
N ASN A 325 15.61 3.01 11.36
CA ASN A 325 16.68 2.12 11.78
C ASN A 325 16.14 0.72 12.16
N ASN A 326 16.99 -0.28 12.04
CA ASN A 326 16.65 -1.69 12.30
C ASN A 326 15.58 -2.27 11.36
N ALA A 327 15.41 -1.71 10.17
CA ALA A 327 14.55 -2.27 9.13
C ALA A 327 15.37 -2.58 7.87
N SER A 328 14.95 -3.59 7.13
CA SER A 328 15.47 -3.91 5.80
C SER A 328 14.42 -3.55 4.75
N PHE A 329 14.89 -2.94 3.67
CA PHE A 329 14.02 -2.53 2.57
C PHE A 329 14.71 -2.71 1.23
N THR A 330 14.01 -3.24 0.26
CA THR A 330 14.51 -3.30 -1.12
C THR A 330 13.44 -2.81 -2.08
N LEU A 331 13.77 -1.76 -2.83
CA LEU A 331 12.93 -1.24 -3.92
C LEU A 331 13.52 -1.66 -5.27
N LYS A 332 12.72 -2.34 -6.09
CA LYS A 332 13.16 -2.85 -7.40
C LYS A 332 12.27 -2.32 -8.51
N ASN A 333 12.87 -1.97 -9.65
CA ASN A 333 12.16 -1.64 -10.90
C ASN A 333 10.98 -0.68 -10.67
N SER A 334 11.20 0.37 -9.93
CA SER A 334 10.15 1.24 -9.42
C SER A 334 10.31 2.68 -9.90
N VAL A 335 9.27 3.48 -9.74
CA VAL A 335 9.23 4.89 -10.12
C VAL A 335 8.84 5.72 -8.91
N ILE A 336 9.59 6.80 -8.66
CA ILE A 336 9.26 7.83 -7.67
C ILE A 336 9.23 9.17 -8.39
N SER A 337 8.13 9.90 -8.34
CA SER A 337 7.99 11.16 -9.06
C SER A 337 7.36 12.28 -8.23
N GLY A 338 8.05 13.41 -8.12
CA GLY A 338 7.51 14.67 -7.57
C GLY A 338 7.65 14.83 -6.06
N PHE A 339 8.68 14.28 -5.42
CA PHE A 339 8.88 14.34 -3.95
C PHE A 339 10.13 15.15 -3.53
N SER A 340 10.24 15.42 -2.25
CA SER A 340 11.37 16.18 -1.69
C SER A 340 11.75 15.71 -0.28
N PRO A 341 12.72 14.76 -0.17
CA PRO A 341 13.37 13.97 -1.23
C PRO A 341 12.56 12.75 -1.70
N ALA A 342 13.12 11.95 -2.63
CA ALA A 342 12.51 10.68 -3.00
C ALA A 342 12.54 9.68 -1.84
N VAL A 343 13.70 9.50 -1.21
CA VAL A 343 13.89 8.58 -0.06
C VAL A 343 14.67 9.30 1.03
N ILE A 344 14.26 9.11 2.29
CA ILE A 344 14.99 9.60 3.46
C ILE A 344 15.30 8.46 4.44
N PHE A 345 16.53 8.43 4.91
CA PHE A 345 17.01 7.51 5.96
C PHE A 345 16.96 8.22 7.32
N ASN A 346 16.46 7.50 8.32
CA ASN A 346 16.49 7.97 9.69
C ASN A 346 17.94 8.26 10.15
N SER A 347 18.12 9.28 10.96
CA SER A 347 19.43 9.72 11.46
C SER A 347 20.21 8.67 12.26
N LEU A 348 19.55 7.64 12.76
CA LEU A 348 20.18 6.53 13.47
C LEU A 348 20.75 5.44 12.55
N ILE A 349 20.53 5.54 11.24
CA ILE A 349 21.15 4.65 10.26
C ILE A 349 22.55 5.19 9.94
N GLU A 350 23.58 4.54 10.44
CA GLU A 350 24.95 4.87 10.09
C GLU A 350 25.21 4.58 8.60
N ILE A 351 25.78 5.57 7.88
CA ILE A 351 26.08 5.44 6.46
C ILE A 351 27.37 4.64 6.29
N LYS A 352 27.23 3.32 6.27
CA LYS A 352 28.27 2.31 6.12
C LYS A 352 27.78 1.18 5.22
N ASP A 353 28.65 0.60 4.45
CA ASP A 353 28.35 -0.52 3.52
C ASP A 353 27.51 -1.63 4.17
N GLU A 354 27.81 -1.98 5.42
CA GLU A 354 27.08 -3.02 6.17
C GLU A 354 25.60 -2.69 6.31
N ASN A 355 25.26 -1.45 6.67
CA ASN A 355 23.89 -1.00 6.82
C ASN A 355 23.21 -0.79 5.46
N LEU A 356 23.93 -0.23 4.50
CA LEU A 356 23.40 0.07 3.17
C LEU A 356 23.08 -1.20 2.36
N ARG A 357 23.74 -2.33 2.66
CA ARG A 357 23.37 -3.64 2.06
C ARG A 357 21.97 -4.12 2.44
N ASN A 358 21.44 -3.65 3.57
CA ASN A 358 20.08 -3.97 4.01
C ASN A 358 19.03 -3.06 3.34
N ILE A 359 19.47 -2.05 2.60
CA ILE A 359 18.58 -1.07 1.95
C ILE A 359 18.94 -1.03 0.46
N GLY A 360 18.22 -1.80 -0.34
CA GLY A 360 18.47 -1.92 -1.79
C GLY A 360 17.61 -0.95 -2.61
N MET A 361 18.24 -0.22 -3.53
CA MET A 361 17.56 0.56 -4.57
C MET A 361 18.09 0.08 -5.91
N LEU A 362 17.29 -0.70 -6.64
CA LEU A 362 17.73 -1.44 -7.82
C LEU A 362 16.80 -1.17 -9.00
N GLY A 363 17.29 -0.52 -10.05
CA GLY A 363 16.48 -0.18 -11.22
C GLY A 363 15.39 0.87 -10.92
N VAL A 364 15.64 1.78 -9.98
CA VAL A 364 14.68 2.81 -9.60
C VAL A 364 14.81 4.02 -10.53
N PHE A 365 13.69 4.50 -11.04
CA PHE A 365 13.60 5.75 -11.78
C PHE A 365 13.08 6.85 -10.85
N ILE A 366 13.93 7.81 -10.50
CA ILE A 366 13.61 8.97 -9.68
C ILE A 366 13.42 10.17 -10.60
N ASN A 367 12.21 10.70 -10.64
CA ASN A 367 11.86 11.79 -11.54
C ASN A 367 11.35 13.00 -10.77
N ASN A 368 11.80 14.18 -11.15
CA ASN A 368 11.34 15.48 -10.65
C ASN A 368 11.31 15.55 -9.10
N CYS A 369 12.32 14.96 -8.44
CA CYS A 369 12.49 15.00 -6.99
C CYS A 369 13.53 16.06 -6.61
N LYS A 370 13.29 16.74 -5.49
CA LYS A 370 14.29 17.65 -4.88
C LYS A 370 15.15 16.88 -3.89
N GLY A 371 16.18 16.20 -4.40
CA GLY A 371 16.99 15.22 -3.69
C GLY A 371 16.54 13.79 -4.00
N ASN A 372 17.51 12.92 -4.20
CA ASN A 372 17.24 11.53 -4.55
C ASN A 372 17.11 10.68 -3.29
N ILE A 373 18.24 10.22 -2.75
CA ILE A 373 18.30 9.41 -1.53
C ILE A 373 19.13 10.20 -0.52
N MET A 374 18.50 10.57 0.59
CA MET A 374 19.07 11.45 1.60
C MET A 374 18.97 10.82 3.00
N THR A 375 19.66 11.41 3.96
CA THR A 375 19.53 11.09 5.38
C THR A 375 19.12 12.33 6.17
N GLU A 376 18.44 12.12 7.28
CA GLU A 376 18.11 13.19 8.25
C GLU A 376 19.39 13.88 8.82
N LEU A 377 20.56 13.25 8.71
CA LEU A 377 21.85 13.85 9.11
C LEU A 377 22.29 15.00 8.20
N GLY A 378 21.95 14.94 6.91
CA GLY A 378 22.33 15.96 5.91
C GLY A 378 23.84 16.02 5.60
N GLY A 379 24.27 17.09 4.94
CA GLY A 379 25.68 17.38 4.65
C GLY A 379 26.40 16.26 3.88
N VAL A 380 27.65 15.98 4.23
CA VAL A 380 28.52 14.97 3.59
C VAL A 380 27.90 13.58 3.55
N PHE A 381 27.03 13.22 4.47
CA PHE A 381 26.35 11.92 4.47
C PHE A 381 25.39 11.77 3.30
N ASN A 382 24.82 12.86 2.78
CA ASN A 382 24.00 12.81 1.57
C ASN A 382 24.88 12.58 0.32
N ASP A 383 26.07 13.17 0.28
CA ASP A 383 27.03 12.95 -0.82
C ASP A 383 27.51 11.48 -0.86
N ASP A 384 27.74 10.88 0.32
CA ASP A 384 28.09 9.46 0.44
C ASP A 384 26.95 8.55 -0.06
N LEU A 385 25.69 8.86 0.30
CA LEU A 385 24.52 8.12 -0.18
C LEU A 385 24.33 8.25 -1.69
N GLU A 386 24.49 9.45 -2.23
CA GLU A 386 24.40 9.68 -3.67
C GLU A 386 25.50 8.92 -4.40
N ALA A 387 26.73 8.94 -3.91
CA ALA A 387 27.85 8.16 -4.48
C ALA A 387 27.58 6.66 -4.44
N TYR A 388 27.05 6.14 -3.35
CA TYR A 388 26.73 4.72 -3.21
C TYR A 388 25.64 4.27 -4.20
N TYR A 389 24.48 4.98 -4.24
CA TYR A 389 23.34 4.58 -5.06
C TYR A 389 23.42 4.98 -6.53
N SER A 390 24.37 5.83 -6.91
CA SER A 390 24.69 6.12 -8.32
C SER A 390 25.58 5.07 -8.98
N ASN A 391 26.00 4.03 -8.24
CA ASN A 391 26.76 2.92 -8.80
C ASN A 391 25.99 2.31 -9.99
N PRO A 392 26.60 2.20 -11.19
CA PRO A 392 25.95 1.67 -12.40
C PRO A 392 25.33 0.26 -12.24
N ASN A 393 25.88 -0.55 -11.34
CA ASN A 393 25.35 -1.88 -11.05
C ASN A 393 23.92 -1.87 -10.46
N PHE A 394 23.50 -0.77 -9.88
CA PHE A 394 22.14 -0.61 -9.37
C PHE A 394 21.13 -0.21 -10.44
N ASN A 395 21.58 0.26 -11.60
CA ASN A 395 20.74 0.68 -12.72
C ASN A 395 19.66 1.70 -12.33
N ASN A 396 19.99 2.59 -11.39
CA ASN A 396 19.11 3.69 -10.99
C ASN A 396 19.23 4.84 -12.00
N LEU A 397 18.11 5.48 -12.29
CA LEU A 397 18.04 6.59 -13.25
C LEU A 397 17.39 7.79 -12.58
N THR A 398 17.88 9.00 -12.93
CA THR A 398 17.31 10.26 -12.45
C THR A 398 16.93 11.15 -13.63
N ALA A 399 15.83 11.88 -13.51
CA ALA A 399 15.39 12.86 -14.50
C ALA A 399 14.62 14.02 -13.83
N GLN A 400 14.47 15.09 -14.59
CA GLN A 400 13.64 16.26 -14.22
C GLN A 400 12.63 16.51 -15.35
N SER A 401 11.71 15.56 -15.53
CA SER A 401 10.71 15.62 -16.61
C SER A 401 9.31 15.85 -16.05
N PRO A 402 8.47 16.65 -16.73
CA PRO A 402 7.06 16.76 -16.37
C PRO A 402 6.35 15.39 -16.40
N ALA A 403 5.40 15.16 -15.50
CA ALA A 403 4.69 13.89 -15.40
C ALA A 403 4.02 13.45 -16.71
N ILE A 404 3.56 14.42 -17.53
CA ILE A 404 2.96 14.14 -18.84
C ILE A 404 3.94 13.54 -19.86
N GLU A 405 5.24 13.75 -19.68
CA GLU A 405 6.27 13.12 -20.52
C GLU A 405 6.66 11.73 -20.02
N VAL A 406 6.41 11.44 -18.74
CA VAL A 406 6.83 10.22 -18.06
C VAL A 406 5.76 9.14 -18.15
N PHE A 407 4.50 9.48 -17.87
CA PHE A 407 3.42 8.51 -17.78
C PHE A 407 2.54 8.51 -19.04
N LEU A 408 1.94 7.38 -19.36
CA LEU A 408 1.12 7.21 -20.58
C LEU A 408 -0.07 8.15 -20.60
N GLU A 409 -0.95 8.11 -19.59
CA GLU A 409 -2.19 8.91 -19.56
C GLU A 409 -2.63 9.22 -18.12
N HIS A 410 -1.74 9.75 -17.29
CA HIS A 410 -2.00 9.99 -15.88
C HIS A 410 -3.12 11.02 -15.59
N LYS A 411 -3.43 11.90 -16.55
CA LYS A 411 -4.49 12.93 -16.43
C LYS A 411 -5.90 12.43 -16.79
N ASN A 412 -6.04 11.19 -17.23
CA ASN A 412 -7.36 10.60 -17.46
C ASN A 412 -8.08 10.40 -16.13
N GLU A 413 -9.08 11.21 -15.86
CA GLU A 413 -9.78 11.24 -14.59
C GLU A 413 -10.60 9.98 -14.25
N LYS A 414 -10.95 9.17 -15.25
CA LYS A 414 -11.72 7.94 -15.08
C LYS A 414 -10.81 6.72 -14.92
N THR A 415 -9.82 6.63 -15.80
CA THR A 415 -8.91 5.49 -15.92
C THR A 415 -7.49 5.98 -16.14
N PRO A 416 -6.86 6.62 -15.13
CA PRO A 416 -5.50 7.11 -15.28
C PRO A 416 -4.54 5.95 -15.56
N ASP A 417 -3.55 6.21 -16.41
CA ASP A 417 -2.52 5.25 -16.75
C ASP A 417 -1.14 5.78 -16.34
N TYR A 418 -0.62 5.21 -15.26
CA TYR A 418 0.68 5.59 -14.69
C TYR A 418 1.81 4.64 -15.10
N ARG A 419 1.61 3.80 -16.13
CA ARG A 419 2.72 3.06 -16.73
C ARG A 419 3.66 4.03 -17.44
N LEU A 420 4.96 3.72 -17.43
CA LEU A 420 5.95 4.57 -18.07
C LEU A 420 5.82 4.55 -19.60
N LYS A 421 6.09 5.68 -20.23
CA LYS A 421 6.35 5.76 -21.67
C LYS A 421 7.67 5.06 -21.99
N ILE A 422 7.71 4.27 -23.07
CA ILE A 422 8.85 3.43 -23.44
C ILE A 422 10.17 4.22 -23.51
N ASN A 423 10.13 5.45 -24.01
CA ASN A 423 11.31 6.31 -24.14
C ASN A 423 11.92 6.78 -22.79
N LYS A 424 11.29 6.46 -21.66
CA LYS A 424 11.79 6.78 -20.31
C LYS A 424 12.32 5.55 -19.56
N ILE A 425 12.27 4.38 -20.19
CA ILE A 425 12.72 3.11 -19.61
C ILE A 425 14.18 2.78 -20.02
N ASN A 426 14.67 3.45 -21.07
CA ASN A 426 16.01 3.25 -21.67
C ASN A 426 17.08 4.10 -20.98
#